data_740cc21a3242a29a7a1dcf63b92179b5
#
_entry.id   740cc21a3242a29a7a1dcf63b92179b5
#
_cell.length_a   1.000
_cell.length_b   1.000
_cell.length_c   1.000
_cell.angle_alpha   90.00
_cell.angle_beta   90.00
_cell.angle_gamma   90.00
#
_symmetry.space_group_name_H-M   'P 1'
#
loop_
_entity.id
_entity.type
_entity.pdbx_description
1 polymer ?
#
loop_
_entity_poly.entity_id
_entity_poly.type
_entity_poly.pdbx_seq_one_letter_code
_entity_poly.pdbx_strand_id
1 'polypeptide(L)'
;MRIAVKKMITAFTLAEVLAALVFMAIVIPVALKALGVANRAGEVGYRKAAASRVGERVLNEVLITSQFQGLSQTGVAYEGQQQYRWTIRSQPWTQDAMLMVSVEVLFAVQGRDYDVHLSTLVSNTVQ
;
A
#
# COMPACT_ATOMS: atom_id res chain seq x y z
N MET A 1 5.54 10.24 63.19
CA MET A 1 5.21 9.30 62.16
C MET A 1 4.54 9.91 60.95
N ARG A 2 3.52 10.72 61.10
CA ARG A 2 2.82 11.34 59.97
C ARG A 2 3.73 12.26 59.15
N ILE A 3 4.64 12.97 59.75
CA ILE A 3 5.55 13.89 59.08
C ILE A 3 6.54 13.11 58.21
N ALA A 4 7.04 11.96 58.67
CA ALA A 4 7.95 11.13 57.94
C ALA A 4 7.27 10.49 56.71
N VAL A 5 6.01 10.08 56.85
CA VAL A 5 5.23 9.55 55.75
C VAL A 5 4.97 10.62 54.69
N LYS A 6 4.67 11.86 55.09
CA LYS A 6 4.52 12.96 54.15
C LYS A 6 5.79 13.27 53.39
N LYS A 7 6.93 13.24 54.07
CA LYS A 7 8.24 13.45 53.42
C LYS A 7 8.53 12.32 52.39
N MET A 8 8.24 11.09 52.78
CA MET A 8 8.39 9.97 51.88
C MET A 8 7.51 10.08 50.64
N ILE A 9 6.24 10.50 50.83
CA ILE A 9 5.33 10.67 49.74
C ILE A 9 5.82 11.79 48.81
N THR A 10 6.28 12.91 49.34
CA THR A 10 6.80 14.02 48.53
C THR A 10 8.05 13.63 47.76
N ALA A 11 9.00 12.95 48.42
CA ALA A 11 10.22 12.46 47.74
C ALA A 11 9.90 11.43 46.68
N PHE A 12 8.97 10.52 46.98
CA PHE A 12 8.50 9.53 46.05
C PHE A 12 7.83 10.17 44.84
N THR A 13 6.98 11.18 45.05
CA THR A 13 6.32 11.90 43.97
C THR A 13 7.31 12.60 43.05
N LEU A 14 8.37 13.18 43.60
CA LEU A 14 9.40 13.81 42.77
C LEU A 14 10.12 12.80 41.91
N ALA A 15 10.49 11.64 42.49
CA ALA A 15 11.10 10.56 41.72
C ALA A 15 10.17 10.03 40.66
N GLU A 16 8.87 9.92 40.96
CA GLU A 16 7.87 9.51 39.98
C GLU A 16 7.77 10.50 38.83
N VAL A 17 7.76 11.81 39.11
CA VAL A 17 7.70 12.83 38.09
C VAL A 17 8.91 12.73 37.16
N LEU A 18 10.11 12.56 37.72
CA LEU A 18 11.33 12.39 36.93
C LEU A 18 11.27 11.14 36.09
N ALA A 19 10.80 10.02 36.67
CA ALA A 19 10.65 8.76 35.94
C ALA A 19 9.63 8.91 34.81
N ALA A 20 8.52 9.61 35.07
CA ALA A 20 7.50 9.85 34.06
C ALA A 20 8.03 10.71 32.91
N LEU A 21 8.84 11.72 33.22
CA LEU A 21 9.44 12.55 32.18
C LEU A 21 10.41 11.76 31.29
N VAL A 22 11.24 10.91 31.89
CA VAL A 22 12.15 10.03 31.14
C VAL A 22 11.35 9.06 30.27
N PHE A 23 10.30 8.47 30.84
CA PHE A 23 9.45 7.54 30.13
C PHE A 23 8.78 8.23 28.93
N MET A 24 8.24 9.43 29.11
CA MET A 24 7.64 10.20 28.03
C MET A 24 8.64 10.55 26.93
N ALA A 25 9.88 10.83 27.30
CA ALA A 25 10.95 11.13 26.34
C ALA A 25 11.22 9.97 25.41
N ILE A 26 10.92 8.74 25.83
CA ILE A 26 11.08 7.53 25.01
C ILE A 26 9.79 7.20 24.28
N VAL A 27 8.65 7.29 24.98
CA VAL A 27 7.34 6.84 24.44
C VAL A 27 6.84 7.75 23.33
N ILE A 28 7.00 9.06 23.46
CA ILE A 28 6.48 10.01 22.48
C ILE A 28 7.10 9.80 21.09
N PRO A 29 8.43 9.73 20.94
CA PRO A 29 9.02 9.47 19.63
C PRO A 29 8.59 8.13 19.03
N VAL A 30 8.50 7.08 19.86
CA VAL A 30 8.07 5.76 19.41
C VAL A 30 6.61 5.81 18.93
N ALA A 31 5.75 6.50 19.69
CA ALA A 31 4.34 6.64 19.31
C ALA A 31 4.19 7.40 17.99
N LEU A 32 4.98 8.46 17.78
CA LEU A 32 4.95 9.22 16.55
C LEU A 32 5.40 8.39 15.36
N LYS A 33 6.43 7.55 15.53
CA LYS A 33 6.85 6.61 14.49
C LYS A 33 5.77 5.59 14.18
N ALA A 34 5.11 5.06 15.21
CA ALA A 34 4.04 4.09 15.02
C ALA A 34 2.86 4.71 14.26
N LEU A 35 2.50 5.95 14.56
CA LEU A 35 1.47 6.65 13.82
C LEU A 35 1.84 6.87 12.36
N GLY A 36 3.09 7.23 12.09
CA GLY A 36 3.58 7.40 10.74
C GLY A 36 3.50 6.10 9.93
N VAL A 37 3.89 4.99 10.54
CA VAL A 37 3.80 3.67 9.91
C VAL A 37 2.36 3.29 9.67
N ALA A 38 1.47 3.52 10.64
CA ALA A 38 0.05 3.21 10.50
C ALA A 38 -0.59 4.04 9.39
N ASN A 39 -0.27 5.32 9.32
CA ASN A 39 -0.80 6.20 8.28
C ASN A 39 -0.31 5.77 6.89
N ARG A 40 0.94 5.38 6.78
CA ARG A 40 1.48 4.87 5.52
C ARG A 40 0.78 3.58 5.10
N ALA A 41 0.58 2.66 6.05
CA ALA A 41 -0.10 1.40 5.76
C ALA A 41 -1.54 1.64 5.30
N GLY A 42 -2.24 2.58 5.92
CA GLY A 42 -3.59 2.95 5.51
C GLY A 42 -3.62 3.56 4.12
N GLU A 43 -2.69 4.45 3.81
CA GLU A 43 -2.60 5.06 2.49
C GLU A 43 -2.22 4.03 1.42
N VAL A 44 -1.27 3.16 1.71
CA VAL A 44 -0.89 2.08 0.78
C VAL A 44 -2.08 1.18 0.49
N GLY A 45 -2.85 0.80 1.52
CA GLY A 45 -4.04 -0.01 1.34
C GLY A 45 -5.08 0.66 0.46
N TYR A 46 -5.34 1.93 0.71
CA TYR A 46 -6.26 2.73 -0.10
C TYR A 46 -5.77 2.82 -1.56
N ARG A 47 -4.49 3.12 -1.75
CA ARG A 47 -3.91 3.25 -3.07
C ARG A 47 -3.87 1.91 -3.81
N LYS A 48 -3.63 0.79 -3.10
CA LYS A 48 -3.68 -0.54 -3.72
C LYS A 48 -5.09 -0.87 -4.20
N ALA A 49 -6.11 -0.52 -3.43
CA ALA A 49 -7.49 -0.71 -3.87
C ALA A 49 -7.79 0.12 -5.12
N ALA A 50 -7.33 1.36 -5.14
CA ALA A 50 -7.50 2.22 -6.32
C ALA A 50 -6.73 1.68 -7.52
N ALA A 51 -5.51 1.19 -7.31
CA ALA A 51 -4.71 0.59 -8.38
C ALA A 51 -5.38 -0.67 -8.92
N SER A 52 -6.01 -1.46 -8.07
CA SER A 52 -6.77 -2.63 -8.51
C SER A 52 -7.95 -2.23 -9.40
N ARG A 53 -8.66 -1.17 -9.03
CA ARG A 53 -9.75 -0.66 -9.88
C ARG A 53 -9.24 -0.17 -11.24
N VAL A 54 -8.11 0.53 -11.24
CA VAL A 54 -7.48 0.96 -12.49
C VAL A 54 -7.08 -0.25 -13.32
N GLY A 55 -6.45 -1.24 -12.70
CA GLY A 55 -6.04 -2.46 -13.38
C GLY A 55 -7.21 -3.22 -13.97
N GLU A 56 -8.30 -3.36 -13.23
CA GLU A 56 -9.51 -4.01 -13.73
C GLU A 56 -10.09 -3.27 -14.90
N ARG A 57 -10.16 -1.95 -14.83
CA ARG A 57 -10.70 -1.13 -15.90
C ARG A 57 -9.87 -1.28 -17.17
N VAL A 58 -8.54 -1.18 -17.04
CA VAL A 58 -7.63 -1.31 -18.17
C VAL A 58 -7.70 -2.71 -18.77
N LEU A 59 -7.70 -3.73 -17.91
CA LEU A 59 -7.78 -5.11 -18.35
C LEU A 59 -9.08 -5.39 -19.09
N ASN A 60 -10.20 -4.93 -18.55
CA ASN A 60 -11.49 -5.11 -19.20
C ASN A 60 -11.57 -4.38 -20.54
N GLU A 61 -11.02 -3.18 -20.62
CA GLU A 61 -10.98 -2.43 -21.86
C GLU A 61 -10.16 -3.17 -22.93
N VAL A 62 -9.01 -3.70 -22.55
CA VAL A 62 -8.17 -4.46 -23.46
C VAL A 62 -8.87 -5.75 -23.91
N LEU A 63 -9.55 -6.43 -22.99
CA LEU A 63 -10.28 -7.66 -23.34
C LEU A 63 -11.44 -7.39 -24.29
N ILE A 64 -12.17 -6.30 -24.08
CA ILE A 64 -13.28 -5.93 -24.93
C ILE A 64 -12.80 -5.57 -26.33
N THR A 65 -11.72 -4.84 -26.43
CA THR A 65 -11.18 -4.40 -27.71
C THR A 65 -10.28 -5.43 -28.38
N SER A 66 -10.01 -6.55 -27.71
CA SER A 66 -9.13 -7.62 -28.20
C SER A 66 -7.72 -7.13 -28.54
N GLN A 67 -7.25 -6.11 -27.84
CA GLN A 67 -5.93 -5.53 -28.06
C GLN A 67 -4.83 -6.21 -27.25
N PHE A 68 -5.11 -7.39 -26.74
CA PHE A 68 -4.15 -8.12 -25.90
C PHE A 68 -3.18 -8.98 -26.71
N GLN A 69 -3.32 -9.05 -28.00
CA GLN A 69 -2.52 -9.98 -28.81
C GLN A 69 -1.16 -9.42 -29.12
N GLY A 70 -0.16 -10.09 -28.58
CA GLY A 70 1.20 -10.01 -29.08
C GLY A 70 2.04 -8.84 -28.62
N LEU A 71 1.53 -7.89 -27.89
CA LEU A 71 2.30 -6.69 -27.55
C LEU A 71 2.08 -6.26 -26.11
N SER A 72 3.15 -5.81 -25.49
CA SER A 72 3.04 -5.13 -24.23
C SER A 72 2.64 -3.68 -24.49
N GLN A 73 1.69 -3.18 -23.69
CA GLN A 73 1.24 -1.80 -23.76
C GLN A 73 1.44 -1.15 -22.41
N THR A 74 1.80 0.11 -22.44
CA THR A 74 1.95 0.90 -21.23
C THR A 74 1.09 2.15 -21.33
N GLY A 75 0.69 2.66 -20.18
CA GLY A 75 -0.06 3.89 -20.14
C GLY A 75 -0.12 4.46 -18.76
N VAL A 76 -0.84 5.56 -18.63
CA VAL A 76 -1.02 6.27 -17.37
C VAL A 76 -2.51 6.48 -17.18
N ALA A 77 -2.98 6.20 -15.98
CA ALA A 77 -4.36 6.48 -15.59
C ALA A 77 -4.36 7.36 -14.35
N TYR A 78 -5.39 8.15 -14.22
CA TYR A 78 -5.57 9.00 -13.05
C TYR A 78 -6.83 8.59 -12.33
N GLU A 79 -6.73 8.50 -11.01
CA GLU A 79 -7.90 8.37 -10.16
C GLU A 79 -7.82 9.48 -9.12
N GLY A 80 -8.74 10.44 -9.23
CA GLY A 80 -8.61 11.69 -8.52
C GLY A 80 -7.39 12.46 -8.99
N GLN A 81 -6.52 12.83 -8.06
CA GLN A 81 -5.28 13.53 -8.37
C GLN A 81 -4.07 12.61 -8.38
N GLN A 82 -4.29 11.29 -8.23
CA GLN A 82 -3.23 10.32 -8.14
C GLN A 82 -2.98 9.68 -9.48
N GLN A 83 -1.72 9.48 -9.81
CA GLN A 83 -1.27 8.92 -11.07
C GLN A 83 -0.91 7.46 -10.87
N TYR A 84 -1.37 6.60 -11.78
CA TYR A 84 -1.07 5.18 -11.79
C TYR A 84 -0.52 4.82 -13.16
N ARG A 85 0.65 4.20 -13.16
CA ARG A 85 1.25 3.70 -14.41
C ARG A 85 0.91 2.24 -14.55
N TRP A 86 0.41 1.86 -15.70
CA TRP A 86 0.03 0.48 -15.94
C TRP A 86 0.79 -0.08 -17.15
N THR A 87 1.03 -1.37 -17.08
CA THR A 87 1.67 -2.12 -18.16
C THR A 87 0.89 -3.41 -18.36
N ILE A 88 0.49 -3.68 -19.59
CA ILE A 88 -0.19 -4.91 -19.95
C ILE A 88 0.76 -5.78 -20.73
N ARG A 89 0.83 -7.06 -20.36
CA ARG A 89 1.62 -8.07 -21.07
C ARG A 89 0.75 -9.28 -21.29
N SER A 90 0.91 -9.89 -22.46
CA SER A 90 0.27 -11.16 -22.77
C SER A 90 1.34 -12.22 -23.01
N GLN A 91 1.11 -13.40 -22.46
CA GLN A 91 2.02 -14.54 -22.57
C GLN A 91 1.23 -15.76 -22.97
N PRO A 92 1.81 -16.64 -23.82
CA PRO A 92 1.16 -17.91 -24.09
C PRO A 92 1.04 -18.73 -22.82
N TRP A 93 -0.12 -19.33 -22.62
CA TRP A 93 -0.33 -20.27 -21.52
C TRP A 93 0.09 -21.65 -21.99
N THR A 94 0.67 -22.43 -21.07
CA THR A 94 1.27 -23.73 -21.42
C THR A 94 0.24 -24.81 -21.69
N GLN A 95 -0.99 -24.62 -21.26
CA GLN A 95 -2.08 -25.58 -21.46
C GLN A 95 -3.15 -24.95 -22.34
N ASP A 96 -3.57 -25.69 -23.34
CA ASP A 96 -4.62 -25.27 -24.27
C ASP A 96 -4.23 -24.00 -25.05
N ALA A 97 -5.06 -23.60 -25.99
CA ALA A 97 -4.84 -22.40 -26.79
C ALA A 97 -5.31 -21.18 -26.05
N MET A 98 -4.59 -20.81 -24.99
CA MET A 98 -4.96 -19.68 -24.14
C MET A 98 -3.79 -18.71 -23.98
N LEU A 99 -4.12 -17.48 -23.73
CA LEU A 99 -3.15 -16.44 -23.40
C LEU A 99 -3.38 -15.96 -21.97
N MET A 100 -2.30 -15.76 -21.24
CA MET A 100 -2.37 -15.11 -19.95
C MET A 100 -2.11 -13.62 -20.15
N VAL A 101 -3.12 -12.82 -19.86
CA VAL A 101 -3.01 -11.37 -19.95
C VAL A 101 -2.85 -10.82 -18.55
N SER A 102 -1.77 -10.11 -18.32
CA SER A 102 -1.43 -9.55 -17.02
C SER A 102 -1.34 -8.04 -17.10
N VAL A 103 -1.86 -7.36 -16.10
CA VAL A 103 -1.66 -5.93 -15.94
C VAL A 103 -0.93 -5.69 -14.63
N GLU A 104 0.09 -4.85 -14.70
CA GLU A 104 0.82 -4.39 -13.54
C GLU A 104 0.55 -2.89 -13.38
N VAL A 105 0.12 -2.47 -12.21
CA VAL A 105 -0.13 -1.06 -11.92
C VAL A 105 0.89 -0.61 -10.88
N LEU A 106 1.64 0.42 -11.22
CA LEU A 106 2.67 0.99 -10.37
C LEU A 106 2.22 2.34 -9.83
N PHE A 107 2.49 2.54 -8.56
CA PHE A 107 2.21 3.82 -7.91
C PHE A 107 3.22 4.05 -6.79
N ALA A 108 3.36 5.30 -6.37
CA ALA A 108 4.28 5.68 -5.31
C ALA A 108 3.51 6.25 -4.13
N VAL A 109 3.90 5.85 -2.93
CA VAL A 109 3.40 6.41 -1.68
C VAL A 109 4.60 6.81 -0.83
N GLN A 110 4.70 8.07 -0.49
CA GLN A 110 5.76 8.60 0.35
C GLN A 110 7.16 8.21 -0.14
N GLY A 111 7.37 8.29 -1.45
CA GLY A 111 8.66 8.01 -2.05
C GLY A 111 8.99 6.54 -2.24
N ARG A 112 8.09 5.64 -1.90
CA ARG A 112 8.26 4.21 -2.13
C ARG A 112 7.34 3.74 -3.23
N ASP A 113 7.85 2.86 -4.08
CA ASP A 113 7.08 2.30 -5.18
C ASP A 113 6.35 1.04 -4.74
N TYR A 114 5.12 0.93 -5.15
CA TYR A 114 4.27 -0.24 -4.90
C TYR A 114 3.65 -0.67 -6.21
N ASP A 115 3.23 -1.91 -6.26
CA ASP A 115 2.64 -2.47 -7.46
C ASP A 115 1.47 -3.38 -7.12
N VAL A 116 0.59 -3.52 -8.10
CA VAL A 116 -0.54 -4.46 -8.04
C VAL A 116 -0.53 -5.22 -9.35
N HIS A 117 -0.67 -6.54 -9.28
CA HIS A 117 -0.71 -7.41 -10.44
C HIS A 117 -2.08 -8.06 -10.55
N LEU A 118 -2.65 -8.00 -11.73
CA LEU A 118 -3.89 -8.69 -12.07
C LEU A 118 -3.66 -9.52 -13.32
N SER A 119 -4.15 -10.74 -13.32
CA SER A 119 -3.98 -11.63 -14.46
C SER A 119 -5.27 -12.36 -14.76
N THR A 120 -5.49 -12.64 -16.03
CA THR A 120 -6.60 -13.44 -16.46
C THR A 120 -6.19 -14.31 -17.65
N LEU A 121 -6.92 -15.38 -17.87
CA LEU A 121 -6.71 -16.25 -19.03
C LEU A 121 -7.78 -15.95 -20.06
N VAL A 122 -7.35 -15.80 -21.31
CA VAL A 122 -8.27 -15.56 -22.42
C VAL A 122 -8.01 -16.59 -23.50
N SER A 123 -9.02 -16.90 -24.27
CA SER A 123 -8.89 -17.84 -25.38
C SER A 123 -8.04 -17.21 -26.47
N ASN A 124 -7.08 -17.98 -26.98
CA ASN A 124 -6.26 -17.55 -28.11
C ASN A 124 -6.96 -17.77 -29.46
N THR A 125 -8.12 -18.40 -29.44
CA THR A 125 -8.85 -18.59 -30.68
C THR A 125 -9.50 -17.28 -31.07
N VAL A 126 -8.87 -16.59 -31.97
CA VAL A 126 -9.38 -15.34 -32.52
C VAL A 126 -10.29 -15.65 -33.67
N GLN A 127 -11.43 -15.10 -33.60
CA GLN A 127 -12.36 -15.15 -34.73
C GLN A 127 -12.30 -13.88 -35.52
#